data_909c4a871f1c8b772a9aff96f042e316
#
_entry.id   909c4a871f1c8b772a9aff96f042e316
#
_cell.length_a   1.000
_cell.length_b   1.000
_cell.length_c   1.000
_cell.angle_alpha   90.00
_cell.angle_beta   90.00
_cell.angle_gamma   90.00
#
_symmetry.space_group_name_H-M   'P 1'
#
loop_
_entity.id
_entity.type
_entity.pdbx_description
1 polymer ?
#
loop_
_entity_poly.entity_id
_entity_poly.type
_entity_poly.pdbx_seq_one_letter_code
_entity_poly.pdbx_strand_id
1 'polypeptide(L)'
;YTLDVVAKVTSLRDFFVTLFFVALGATIPAPTGTALGGALVLCLVVWVTRFITVFIPLHGLGQGHRASLVPVINLSQISELSLVILALGAKRGHVGPELMAMASYAFVLLAITSTYTILSSHNLVRRLSPWLSRLGFAEVRDTPDASEAQRPHPRIFFLGFFTFFTLFLLEFP
;
A
#
# COMPACT_ATOMS: atom_id res chain seq x y z
N TYR A 1 24.27 -13.34 -16.52
CA TYR A 1 23.77 -14.30 -15.50
C TYR A 1 22.68 -13.66 -14.57
N THR A 2 22.79 -12.38 -14.22
CA THR A 2 21.85 -11.74 -13.26
C THR A 2 20.43 -11.64 -13.81
N LEU A 3 20.26 -11.29 -15.10
CA LEU A 3 18.96 -11.16 -15.73
C LEU A 3 18.20 -12.48 -15.83
N ASP A 4 18.90 -13.58 -16.14
CA ASP A 4 18.28 -14.91 -16.23
C ASP A 4 17.83 -15.43 -14.86
N VAL A 5 18.62 -15.16 -13.81
CA VAL A 5 18.27 -15.52 -12.43
C VAL A 5 17.05 -14.73 -11.96
N VAL A 6 17.03 -13.42 -12.22
CA VAL A 6 15.89 -12.56 -11.85
C VAL A 6 14.61 -13.01 -12.57
N ALA A 7 14.68 -13.31 -13.87
CA ALA A 7 13.51 -13.78 -14.62
C ALA A 7 12.95 -15.10 -14.08
N LYS A 8 13.81 -16.06 -13.73
CA LYS A 8 13.39 -17.35 -13.16
C LYS A 8 12.79 -17.20 -11.77
N VAL A 9 13.40 -16.36 -10.92
CA VAL A 9 12.89 -16.09 -9.56
C VAL A 9 11.53 -15.38 -9.62
N THR A 10 11.36 -14.43 -10.55
CA THR A 10 10.09 -13.73 -10.74
C THR A 10 8.99 -14.69 -11.18
N SER A 11 9.25 -15.55 -12.15
CA SER A 11 8.28 -16.56 -12.62
C SER A 11 7.86 -17.53 -11.50
N LEU A 12 8.84 -17.97 -10.69
CA LEU A 12 8.57 -18.85 -9.56
C LEU A 12 7.72 -18.16 -8.49
N ARG A 13 8.05 -16.90 -8.15
CA ARG A 13 7.25 -16.08 -7.24
C ARG A 13 5.82 -15.96 -7.74
N ASP A 14 5.62 -15.59 -9.00
CA ASP A 14 4.30 -15.35 -9.58
C ASP A 14 3.45 -16.64 -9.59
N PHE A 15 4.08 -17.79 -9.81
CA PHE A 15 3.41 -19.09 -9.67
C PHE A 15 2.93 -19.33 -8.23
N PHE A 16 3.80 -19.16 -7.22
CA PHE A 16 3.42 -19.38 -5.83
C PHE A 16 2.39 -18.38 -5.33
N VAL A 17 2.51 -17.11 -5.74
CA VAL A 17 1.53 -16.07 -5.42
C VAL A 17 0.17 -16.41 -6.01
N THR A 18 0.12 -16.83 -7.27
CA THR A 18 -1.13 -17.25 -7.92
C THR A 18 -1.75 -18.44 -7.21
N LEU A 19 -0.97 -19.47 -6.90
CA LEU A 19 -1.43 -20.66 -6.18
C LEU A 19 -1.98 -20.29 -4.79
N PHE A 20 -1.29 -19.40 -4.07
CA PHE A 20 -1.73 -18.90 -2.77
C PHE A 20 -3.08 -18.18 -2.88
N PHE A 21 -3.26 -17.29 -3.86
CA PHE A 21 -4.53 -16.56 -4.01
C PHE A 21 -5.68 -17.46 -4.45
N VAL A 22 -5.42 -18.46 -5.28
CA VAL A 22 -6.44 -19.47 -5.63
C VAL A 22 -6.86 -20.25 -4.39
N ALA A 23 -5.90 -20.72 -3.60
CA ALA A 23 -6.17 -21.45 -2.36
C ALA A 23 -6.91 -20.59 -1.33
N LEU A 24 -6.49 -19.32 -1.16
CA LEU A 24 -7.16 -18.35 -0.29
C LEU A 24 -8.58 -18.08 -0.77
N GLY A 25 -8.76 -17.80 -2.06
CA GLY A 25 -10.07 -17.52 -2.65
C GLY A 25 -11.07 -18.67 -2.45
N ALA A 26 -10.61 -19.92 -2.51
CA ALA A 26 -11.44 -21.09 -2.27
C ALA A 26 -11.92 -21.21 -0.79
N THR A 27 -11.25 -20.53 0.14
CA THR A 27 -11.59 -20.57 1.59
C THR A 27 -12.41 -19.36 2.05
N ILE A 28 -12.58 -18.35 1.21
CA ILE A 28 -13.35 -17.14 1.56
C ILE A 28 -14.85 -17.52 1.59
N PRO A 29 -15.57 -17.28 2.70
CA PRO A 29 -16.99 -17.51 2.77
C PRO A 29 -17.76 -16.56 1.85
N ALA A 30 -19.01 -16.92 1.52
CA ALA A 30 -19.88 -16.08 0.71
C ALA A 30 -19.99 -14.64 1.28
N PRO A 31 -20.09 -13.60 0.43
CA PRO A 31 -20.13 -12.22 0.89
C PRO A 31 -21.39 -11.96 1.72
N THR A 32 -21.19 -11.57 2.98
CA THR A 32 -22.25 -11.08 3.86
C THR A 32 -22.22 -9.55 3.90
N GLY A 33 -23.35 -8.92 4.19
CA GLY A 33 -23.41 -7.46 4.32
C GLY A 33 -22.45 -6.91 5.38
N THR A 34 -22.27 -7.62 6.48
CA THR A 34 -21.33 -7.29 7.56
C THR A 34 -19.88 -7.38 7.09
N ALA A 35 -19.52 -8.45 6.37
CA ALA A 35 -18.17 -8.63 5.85
C ALA A 35 -17.80 -7.55 4.80
N LEU A 36 -18.73 -7.23 3.90
CA LEU A 36 -18.52 -6.15 2.93
C LEU A 36 -18.45 -4.76 3.57
N GLY A 37 -19.31 -4.48 4.55
CA GLY A 37 -19.26 -3.24 5.32
C GLY A 37 -17.93 -3.07 6.06
N GLY A 38 -17.47 -4.14 6.75
CA GLY A 38 -16.18 -4.16 7.40
C GLY A 38 -15.00 -4.01 6.42
N ALA A 39 -15.08 -4.63 5.25
CA ALA A 39 -14.08 -4.49 4.20
C ALA A 39 -13.97 -3.04 3.70
N LEU A 40 -15.08 -2.35 3.50
CA LEU A 40 -15.10 -0.92 3.11
C LEU A 40 -14.47 -0.02 4.19
N VAL A 41 -14.78 -0.29 5.46
CA VAL A 41 -14.15 0.42 6.59
C VAL A 41 -12.64 0.20 6.58
N LEU A 42 -12.18 -1.04 6.41
CA LEU A 42 -10.74 -1.35 6.31
C LEU A 42 -10.08 -0.64 5.12
N CYS A 43 -10.73 -0.59 3.96
CA CYS A 43 -10.24 0.18 2.81
C CYS A 43 -10.07 1.66 3.15
N LEU A 44 -11.07 2.25 3.79
CA LEU A 44 -11.01 3.65 4.21
C LEU A 44 -9.87 3.90 5.21
N VAL A 45 -9.72 3.03 6.20
CA VAL A 45 -8.62 3.11 7.19
C VAL A 45 -7.27 3.04 6.50
N VAL A 46 -7.07 2.13 5.54
CA VAL A 46 -5.82 2.03 4.77
C VAL A 46 -5.54 3.34 4.02
N TRP A 47 -6.52 3.89 3.30
CA TRP A 47 -6.36 5.14 2.56
C TRP A 47 -6.01 6.33 3.47
N VAL A 48 -6.76 6.49 4.58
CA VAL A 48 -6.54 7.57 5.55
C VAL A 48 -5.17 7.42 6.21
N THR A 49 -4.81 6.22 6.64
CA THR A 49 -3.51 5.96 7.27
C THR A 49 -2.37 6.24 6.29
N ARG A 50 -2.46 5.82 5.04
CA ARG A 50 -1.44 6.11 4.02
C ARG A 50 -1.33 7.60 3.72
N PHE A 51 -2.45 8.30 3.67
CA PHE A 51 -2.43 9.75 3.51
C PHE A 51 -1.70 10.42 4.68
N ILE A 52 -2.02 10.08 5.91
CA ILE A 52 -1.38 10.65 7.09
C ILE A 52 0.11 10.29 7.17
N THR A 53 0.45 9.02 6.96
CA THR A 53 1.82 8.52 7.19
C THR A 53 2.78 8.78 6.02
N VAL A 54 2.28 9.01 4.83
CA VAL A 54 3.11 9.21 3.63
C VAL A 54 2.99 10.63 3.09
N PHE A 55 1.77 11.14 2.87
CA PHE A 55 1.60 12.47 2.30
C PHE A 55 2.11 13.57 3.22
N ILE A 56 1.69 13.56 4.50
CA ILE A 56 2.04 14.64 5.42
C ILE A 56 3.56 14.76 5.63
N PRO A 57 4.31 13.68 5.90
CA PRO A 57 5.76 13.78 6.02
C PRO A 57 6.47 14.22 4.74
N LEU A 58 6.09 13.68 3.58
CA LEU A 58 6.71 14.04 2.31
C LEU A 58 6.46 15.52 1.96
N HIS A 59 5.23 15.98 2.15
CA HIS A 59 4.89 17.38 1.93
C HIS A 59 5.61 18.31 2.94
N GLY A 60 5.70 17.89 4.20
CA GLY A 60 6.45 18.61 5.25
C GLY A 60 7.94 18.72 4.98
N LEU A 61 8.51 17.78 4.22
CA LEU A 61 9.89 17.85 3.71
C LEU A 61 10.05 18.78 2.48
N GLY A 62 9.01 19.51 2.11
CA GLY A 62 9.04 20.44 1.00
C GLY A 62 8.89 19.81 -0.38
N GLN A 63 8.37 18.57 -0.44
CA GLN A 63 8.04 17.93 -1.71
C GLN A 63 6.74 18.50 -2.27
N GLY A 64 6.68 18.70 -3.59
CA GLY A 64 5.46 19.13 -4.27
C GLY A 64 4.31 18.12 -4.15
N HIS A 65 3.08 18.54 -4.45
CA HIS A 65 1.89 17.71 -4.38
C HIS A 65 2.04 16.38 -5.13
N ARG A 66 2.62 16.41 -6.32
CA ARG A 66 2.84 15.21 -7.15
C ARG A 66 3.79 14.23 -6.49
N ALA A 67 4.94 14.71 -6.01
CA ALA A 67 5.94 13.88 -5.35
C ALA A 67 5.44 13.28 -4.03
N SER A 68 4.47 13.93 -3.37
CA SER A 68 3.87 13.44 -2.12
C SER A 68 2.67 12.51 -2.37
N LEU A 69 1.84 12.76 -3.40
CA LEU A 69 0.63 11.97 -3.67
C LEU A 69 0.90 10.66 -4.41
N VAL A 70 1.85 10.63 -5.34
CA VAL A 70 2.15 9.40 -6.11
C VAL A 70 2.56 8.23 -5.20
N PRO A 71 3.44 8.41 -4.20
CA PRO A 71 3.72 7.34 -3.25
C PRO A 71 2.51 6.91 -2.42
N VAL A 72 1.63 7.83 -2.02
CA VAL A 72 0.38 7.49 -1.33
C VAL A 72 -0.46 6.54 -2.17
N ILE A 73 -0.68 6.88 -3.44
CA ILE A 73 -1.45 6.06 -4.38
C ILE A 73 -0.83 4.67 -4.52
N ASN A 74 0.48 4.60 -4.73
CA ASN A 74 1.20 3.35 -4.95
C ASN A 74 1.23 2.44 -3.71
N LEU A 75 1.20 3.03 -2.51
CA LEU A 75 1.23 2.31 -1.24
C LEU A 75 -0.18 2.04 -0.66
N SER A 76 -1.25 2.54 -1.28
CA SER A 76 -2.62 2.39 -0.80
C SER A 76 -3.22 1.02 -1.12
N GLN A 77 -2.49 -0.04 -0.78
CA GLN A 77 -2.91 -1.43 -0.89
C GLN A 77 -2.44 -2.21 0.34
N ILE A 78 -3.11 -3.34 0.60
CA ILE A 78 -2.69 -4.29 1.64
C ILE A 78 -1.66 -5.23 1.03
N SER A 79 -0.62 -5.56 1.80
CA SER A 79 0.40 -6.51 1.37
C SER A 79 -0.17 -7.94 1.35
N GLU A 80 0.21 -8.72 0.36
CA GLU A 80 -0.07 -10.15 0.28
C GLU A 80 0.38 -10.91 1.54
N LEU A 81 1.51 -10.50 2.10
CA LEU A 81 2.05 -11.09 3.32
C LEU A 81 1.12 -10.90 4.52
N SER A 82 0.36 -9.81 4.56
CA SER A 82 -0.65 -9.58 5.62
C SER A 82 -1.74 -10.65 5.61
N LEU A 83 -2.17 -11.11 4.44
CA LEU A 83 -3.14 -12.20 4.33
C LEU A 83 -2.56 -13.54 4.75
N VAL A 84 -1.27 -13.79 4.47
CA VAL A 84 -0.57 -14.99 4.95
C VAL A 84 -0.53 -15.02 6.48
N ILE A 85 -0.19 -13.90 7.10
CA ILE A 85 -0.14 -13.78 8.57
C ILE A 85 -1.54 -13.95 9.16
N LEU A 86 -2.57 -13.35 8.56
CA LEU A 86 -3.96 -13.54 9.00
C LEU A 86 -4.42 -15.00 8.88
N ALA A 87 -4.09 -15.67 7.77
CA ALA A 87 -4.41 -17.09 7.59
C ALA A 87 -3.71 -17.99 8.63
N LEU A 88 -2.47 -17.67 8.98
CA LEU A 88 -1.75 -18.36 10.04
C LEU A 88 -2.39 -18.11 11.42
N GLY A 89 -2.81 -16.87 11.70
CA GLY A 89 -3.55 -16.51 12.90
C GLY A 89 -4.91 -17.21 12.98
N ALA A 90 -5.61 -17.35 11.87
CA ALA A 90 -6.87 -18.08 11.79
C ALA A 90 -6.68 -19.58 12.10
N LYS A 91 -5.62 -20.21 11.58
CA LYS A 91 -5.29 -21.62 11.89
C LYS A 91 -4.99 -21.84 13.37
N ARG A 92 -4.49 -20.83 14.07
CA ARG A 92 -4.22 -20.88 15.51
C ARG A 92 -5.40 -20.45 16.39
N GLY A 93 -6.54 -20.08 15.77
CA GLY A 93 -7.73 -19.64 16.50
C GLY A 93 -7.68 -18.19 17.02
N HIS A 94 -6.64 -17.41 16.66
CA HIS A 94 -6.52 -16.01 17.06
C HIS A 94 -7.34 -15.05 16.20
N VAL A 95 -7.69 -15.46 14.97
CA VAL A 95 -8.46 -14.68 14.01
C VAL A 95 -9.74 -15.43 13.67
N GLY A 96 -10.88 -14.80 13.92
CA GLY A 96 -12.17 -15.36 13.56
C GLY A 96 -12.42 -15.36 12.05
N PRO A 97 -13.33 -16.22 11.56
CA PRO A 97 -13.64 -16.35 10.13
C PRO A 97 -14.21 -15.06 9.55
N GLU A 98 -14.93 -14.28 10.33
CA GLU A 98 -15.50 -13.00 9.90
C GLU A 98 -14.42 -11.95 9.59
N LEU A 99 -13.42 -11.81 10.47
CA LEU A 99 -12.30 -10.90 10.26
C LEU A 99 -11.47 -11.33 9.05
N MET A 100 -11.28 -12.64 8.87
CA MET A 100 -10.59 -13.17 7.70
C MET A 100 -11.34 -12.84 6.40
N ALA A 101 -12.67 -12.96 6.39
CA ALA A 101 -13.51 -12.58 5.26
C ALA A 101 -13.40 -11.07 4.97
N MET A 102 -13.56 -10.22 5.98
CA MET A 102 -13.42 -8.75 5.85
C MET A 102 -12.08 -8.36 5.25
N ALA A 103 -10.97 -8.93 5.76
CA ALA A 103 -9.63 -8.62 5.28
C ALA A 103 -9.41 -9.10 3.84
N SER A 104 -9.92 -10.27 3.48
CA SER A 104 -9.83 -10.81 2.12
C SER A 104 -10.60 -9.95 1.11
N TYR A 105 -11.82 -9.55 1.44
CA TYR A 105 -12.60 -8.63 0.59
C TYR A 105 -11.95 -7.26 0.50
N ALA A 106 -11.42 -6.72 1.60
CA ALA A 106 -10.69 -5.45 1.57
C ALA A 106 -9.45 -5.53 0.67
N PHE A 107 -8.71 -6.64 0.72
CA PHE A 107 -7.57 -6.88 -0.17
C PHE A 107 -7.98 -6.84 -1.64
N VAL A 108 -9.02 -7.57 -2.03
CA VAL A 108 -9.52 -7.59 -3.42
C VAL A 108 -9.97 -6.19 -3.86
N LEU A 109 -10.75 -5.50 -3.05
CA LEU A 109 -11.22 -4.14 -3.35
C LEU A 109 -10.05 -3.15 -3.51
N LEU A 110 -9.06 -3.21 -2.60
CA LEU A 110 -7.88 -2.35 -2.67
C LEU A 110 -7.00 -2.71 -3.87
N ALA A 111 -6.83 -3.99 -4.21
CA ALA A 111 -6.07 -4.40 -5.38
C ALA A 111 -6.69 -3.86 -6.67
N ILE A 112 -8.00 -3.99 -6.83
CA ILE A 112 -8.73 -3.43 -7.98
C ILE A 112 -8.60 -1.91 -8.00
N THR A 113 -8.94 -1.25 -6.90
CA THR A 113 -8.91 0.22 -6.79
C THR A 113 -7.51 0.76 -7.02
N SER A 114 -6.48 0.12 -6.43
CA SER A 114 -5.07 0.51 -6.61
C SER A 114 -4.64 0.44 -8.07
N THR A 115 -5.01 -0.61 -8.79
CA THR A 115 -4.68 -0.76 -10.22
C THR A 115 -5.22 0.43 -11.02
N TYR A 116 -6.50 0.78 -10.84
CA TYR A 116 -7.10 1.91 -11.56
C TYR A 116 -6.54 3.27 -11.11
N THR A 117 -6.25 3.44 -9.83
CA THR A 117 -5.69 4.70 -9.31
C THR A 117 -4.25 4.90 -9.76
N ILE A 118 -3.44 3.84 -9.86
CA ILE A 118 -2.07 3.90 -10.39
C ILE A 118 -2.10 4.30 -11.87
N LEU A 119 -2.93 3.64 -12.68
CA LEU A 119 -3.09 3.98 -14.11
C LEU A 119 -3.58 5.41 -14.32
N SER A 120 -4.42 5.92 -13.42
CA SER A 120 -4.98 7.26 -13.46
C SER A 120 -4.25 8.28 -12.58
N SER A 121 -3.09 7.93 -12.04
CA SER A 121 -2.37 8.73 -11.03
C SER A 121 -2.13 10.17 -11.46
N HIS A 122 -1.73 10.39 -12.71
CA HIS A 122 -1.51 11.73 -13.27
C HIS A 122 -2.78 12.60 -13.24
N ASN A 123 -3.92 12.04 -13.65
CA ASN A 123 -5.20 12.74 -13.64
C ASN A 123 -5.72 12.97 -12.22
N LEU A 124 -5.49 11.99 -11.35
CA LEU A 124 -5.90 12.05 -9.95
C LEU A 124 -5.13 13.15 -9.20
N VAL A 125 -3.81 13.19 -9.35
CA VAL A 125 -2.98 14.25 -8.78
C VAL A 125 -3.44 15.63 -9.26
N ARG A 126 -3.68 15.79 -10.57
CA ARG A 126 -4.16 17.06 -11.14
C ARG A 126 -5.51 17.51 -10.57
N ARG A 127 -6.40 16.56 -10.25
CA ARG A 127 -7.71 16.86 -9.64
C ARG A 127 -7.62 17.14 -8.14
N LEU A 128 -6.74 16.45 -7.43
CA LEU A 128 -6.58 16.58 -5.98
C LEU A 128 -5.74 17.78 -5.58
N SER A 129 -4.75 18.17 -6.40
CA SER A 129 -3.84 19.30 -6.10
C SER A 129 -4.59 20.61 -5.75
N PRO A 130 -5.60 21.09 -6.51
CA PRO A 130 -6.32 22.31 -6.15
C PRO A 130 -7.14 22.18 -4.88
N TRP A 131 -7.62 20.98 -4.54
CA TRP A 131 -8.33 20.73 -3.31
C TRP A 131 -7.38 20.72 -2.09
N LEU A 132 -6.20 20.14 -2.24
CA LEU A 132 -5.15 20.14 -1.21
C LEU A 132 -4.65 21.57 -0.93
N SER A 133 -4.48 22.39 -1.98
CA SER A 133 -4.11 23.80 -1.82
C SER A 133 -5.16 24.57 -1.00
N ARG A 134 -6.44 24.25 -1.15
CA ARG A 134 -7.52 24.86 -0.34
C ARG A 134 -7.50 24.41 1.12
N LEU A 135 -7.00 23.23 1.41
CA LEU A 135 -6.82 22.70 2.77
C LEU A 135 -5.57 23.26 3.48
N GLY A 136 -4.84 24.17 2.84
CA GLY A 136 -3.66 24.82 3.42
C GLY A 136 -2.34 24.13 3.09
N PHE A 137 -2.33 23.10 2.26
CA PHE A 137 -1.11 22.51 1.73
C PHE A 137 -0.64 23.35 0.53
N ALA A 138 0.36 24.22 0.74
CA ALA A 138 0.89 25.06 -0.34
C ALA A 138 1.56 24.19 -1.42
N GLU A 139 1.29 24.48 -2.68
CA GLU A 139 1.99 23.83 -3.78
C GLU A 139 3.43 24.33 -3.84
N VAL A 140 4.36 23.49 -3.43
CA VAL A 140 5.78 23.75 -3.66
C VAL A 140 5.99 23.59 -5.16
N ARG A 141 6.30 24.69 -5.85
CA ARG A 141 6.63 24.68 -7.27
C ARG A 141 7.77 23.71 -7.49
N ASP A 142 7.47 22.57 -8.09
CA ASP A 142 8.49 21.78 -8.77
C ASP A 142 9.04 22.68 -9.88
N THR A 143 10.18 23.33 -9.64
CA THR A 143 10.95 23.94 -10.72
C THR A 143 11.39 22.81 -11.63
N PRO A 144 10.83 22.69 -12.85
CA PRO A 144 11.37 21.77 -13.83
C PRO A 144 12.69 22.41 -14.26
N ASP A 145 13.73 21.68 -14.25
CA ASP A 145 15.07 22.07 -14.65
C ASP A 145 15.97 22.65 -13.55
N ALA A 146 16.87 21.85 -13.18
CA ALA A 146 18.28 22.03 -12.82
C ALA A 146 18.78 21.20 -11.64
N SER A 147 18.01 20.33 -11.00
CA SER A 147 18.52 19.66 -9.79
C SER A 147 18.33 18.14 -9.70
N GLU A 148 17.94 17.44 -10.76
CA GLU A 148 17.99 15.98 -10.74
C GLU A 148 19.42 15.43 -10.65
N ALA A 149 20.42 16.22 -11.02
CA ALA A 149 21.81 15.80 -11.03
C ALA A 149 22.58 16.02 -9.71
N GLN A 150 22.02 16.73 -8.72
CA GLN A 150 22.81 17.15 -7.54
C GLN A 150 22.11 17.05 -6.17
N ARG A 151 20.93 16.47 -6.03
CA ARG A 151 20.40 16.19 -4.69
C ARG A 151 21.01 14.89 -4.20
N PRO A 152 21.74 14.88 -3.05
CA PRO A 152 22.13 13.62 -2.43
C PRO A 152 20.85 12.86 -2.14
N HIS A 153 20.69 11.68 -2.74
CA HIS A 153 19.56 10.80 -2.47
C HIS A 153 19.46 10.60 -0.97
N PRO A 154 18.40 11.02 -0.30
CA PRO A 154 18.29 10.83 1.13
C PRO A 154 18.22 9.32 1.43
N ARG A 155 19.32 8.77 1.92
CA ARG A 155 19.41 7.39 2.44
C ARG A 155 18.47 7.13 3.62
N ILE A 156 17.73 8.17 4.04
CA ILE A 156 16.84 8.20 5.21
C ILE A 156 15.60 7.31 5.02
N PHE A 157 15.12 7.11 3.77
CA PHE A 157 13.92 6.30 3.53
C PHE A 157 14.08 4.81 3.85
N PHE A 158 15.27 4.26 3.67
CA PHE A 158 15.53 2.86 4.00
C PHE A 158 15.62 2.62 5.52
N LEU A 159 16.10 3.60 6.28
CA LEU A 159 16.25 3.48 7.73
C LEU A 159 14.90 3.44 8.44
N GLY A 160 13.93 4.28 8.04
CA GLY A 160 12.59 4.32 8.64
C GLY A 160 11.80 3.03 8.45
N PHE A 161 11.86 2.43 7.27
CA PHE A 161 11.19 1.16 6.98
C PHE A 161 11.83 0.00 7.75
N PHE A 162 13.14 -0.04 7.82
CA PHE A 162 13.90 -1.08 8.55
C PHE A 162 13.69 -0.94 10.07
N THR A 163 13.67 0.27 10.61
CA THR A 163 13.44 0.53 12.03
C THR A 163 12.01 0.16 12.44
N PHE A 164 11.00 0.50 11.62
CA PHE A 164 9.61 0.12 11.87
C PHE A 164 9.42 -1.40 11.82
N PHE A 165 10.03 -2.06 10.84
CA PHE A 165 9.96 -3.52 10.70
C PHE A 165 10.70 -4.23 11.84
N THR A 166 11.83 -3.71 12.29
CA THR A 166 12.59 -4.26 13.42
C THR A 166 11.86 -4.07 14.75
N LEU A 167 11.24 -2.91 14.98
CA LEU A 167 10.40 -2.66 16.15
C LEU A 167 9.16 -3.55 16.17
N PHE A 168 8.52 -3.75 15.00
CA PHE A 168 7.39 -4.65 14.88
C PHE A 168 7.75 -6.11 15.19
N LEU A 169 8.95 -6.57 14.79
CA LEU A 169 9.44 -7.93 15.09
C LEU A 169 9.85 -8.12 16.55
N LEU A 170 10.26 -7.04 17.25
CA LEU A 170 10.67 -7.10 18.66
C LEU A 170 9.48 -7.07 19.62
N GLU A 171 8.31 -6.62 19.18
CA GLU A 171 7.10 -6.49 20.02
C GLU A 171 6.19 -7.73 20.00
N PHE A 172 6.55 -8.75 19.21
CA PHE A 172 5.90 -10.07 19.21
C PHE A 172 6.86 -11.15 19.73
N PRO A 173 6.78 -11.52 21.02
CA PRO A 173 7.50 -12.67 21.57
C PRO A 173 6.97 -14.00 21.01
#